data_017d2068793c04c7637affca9c3b281e
#
_entry.id   017d2068793c04c7637affca9c3b281e
#
_cell.length_a   1.000
_cell.length_b   1.000
_cell.length_c   1.000
_cell.angle_alpha   90.00
_cell.angle_beta   90.00
_cell.angle_gamma   90.00
#
_symmetry.space_group_name_H-M   'P 1'
#
loop_
_entity.id
_entity.type
_entity.pdbx_description
1 polymer ?
#
loop_
_entity_poly.entity_id
_entity_poly.type
_entity_poly.pdbx_seq_one_letter_code
_entity_poly.pdbx_strand_id
1 'polypeptide(L)'
;MHEIFLKRAIDLAREGKYLTKPNPMVGCVIVKDNEVIAEGYHMKYGSNHAEINALEDLNKNNNISEAEFRQLTLYCTLEPCCHHGKTGPCTDAIIKSGIKKVVIGIKDPNPKVSGSGIKQLEDNGIEVLSGFFEEELIELNKHFFFKNTYNRPYIAVKIASSADGMSHRKDNTFTWITSEQSRDDVQIVRAGFDAILTGGNTLRNDNPRMNARVDFEVNQPQKILLTSQEINKE
;
A
#
# COMPACT_ATOMS: atom_id res chain seq x y z
N MET A 1 17.43 -10.76 -14.82
CA MET A 1 16.71 -11.90 -14.18
C MET A 1 15.97 -11.45 -12.92
N HIS A 2 16.59 -10.78 -11.95
CA HIS A 2 15.92 -10.27 -10.73
C HIS A 2 14.71 -9.38 -11.02
N GLU A 3 14.76 -8.57 -12.05
CA GLU A 3 13.69 -7.66 -12.44
C GLU A 3 12.37 -8.38 -12.77
N ILE A 4 12.41 -9.55 -13.39
CA ILE A 4 11.20 -10.33 -13.77
C ILE A 4 10.43 -10.72 -12.50
N PHE A 5 11.12 -11.22 -11.49
CA PHE A 5 10.50 -11.68 -10.25
C PHE A 5 10.04 -10.52 -9.38
N LEU A 6 10.81 -9.42 -9.33
CA LEU A 6 10.36 -8.19 -8.66
C LEU A 6 9.14 -7.58 -9.36
N LYS A 7 9.07 -7.65 -10.68
CA LYS A 7 7.88 -7.18 -11.41
C LYS A 7 6.63 -7.99 -11.03
N ARG A 8 6.77 -9.33 -10.92
CA ARG A 8 5.69 -10.17 -10.41
C ARG A 8 5.29 -9.79 -8.98
N ALA A 9 6.24 -9.52 -8.10
CA ALA A 9 5.97 -9.06 -6.74
C ALA A 9 5.25 -7.69 -6.73
N ILE A 10 5.61 -6.77 -7.64
CA ILE A 10 4.92 -5.47 -7.81
C ILE A 10 3.47 -5.68 -8.25
N ASP A 11 3.21 -6.60 -9.17
CA ASP A 11 1.84 -6.89 -9.63
C ASP A 11 0.99 -7.45 -8.49
N LEU A 12 1.54 -8.36 -7.69
CA LEU A 12 0.89 -8.85 -6.47
C LEU A 12 0.63 -7.74 -5.44
N ALA A 13 1.59 -6.82 -5.25
CA ALA A 13 1.40 -5.69 -4.32
C ALA A 13 0.16 -4.85 -4.67
N ARG A 14 -0.14 -4.67 -5.96
CA ARG A 14 -1.30 -3.89 -6.44
C ARG A 14 -2.64 -4.47 -6.01
N GLU A 15 -2.73 -5.79 -5.77
CA GLU A 15 -3.95 -6.45 -5.29
C GLU A 15 -4.39 -5.93 -3.91
N GLY A 16 -3.45 -5.43 -3.10
CA GLY A 16 -3.74 -4.84 -1.78
C GLY A 16 -4.26 -3.41 -1.79
N LYS A 17 -4.39 -2.76 -2.97
CA LYS A 17 -4.55 -1.30 -3.16
C LYS A 17 -5.59 -0.62 -2.26
N TYR A 18 -6.72 -1.26 -1.98
CA TYR A 18 -7.83 -0.60 -1.30
C TYR A 18 -8.03 -1.05 0.15
N LEU A 19 -7.31 -2.10 0.57
CA LEU A 19 -7.50 -2.74 1.86
C LEU A 19 -6.32 -2.60 2.82
N THR A 20 -5.10 -2.34 2.31
CA THR A 20 -3.89 -2.27 3.14
C THR A 20 -3.75 -0.97 3.92
N LYS A 21 -4.42 0.10 3.50
CA LYS A 21 -4.30 1.44 4.11
C LYS A 21 -4.46 1.41 5.64
N PRO A 22 -3.64 2.12 6.40
CA PRO A 22 -2.56 3.05 6.01
C PRO A 22 -1.20 2.39 5.73
N ASN A 23 -1.12 1.05 5.72
CA ASN A 23 0.10 0.31 5.39
C ASN A 23 0.40 0.39 3.88
N PRO A 24 1.68 0.23 3.48
CA PRO A 24 2.05 0.16 2.08
C PRO A 24 1.53 -1.13 1.41
N MET A 25 1.36 -1.06 0.12
CA MET A 25 1.17 -2.23 -0.73
C MET A 25 2.52 -2.94 -0.89
N VAL A 26 2.58 -4.19 -0.47
CA VAL A 26 3.79 -5.02 -0.55
C VAL A 26 3.45 -6.35 -1.18
N GLY A 27 4.31 -6.82 -2.07
CA GLY A 27 4.25 -8.14 -2.67
C GLY A 27 5.56 -8.87 -2.49
N CYS A 28 5.48 -10.19 -2.45
CA CYS A 28 6.60 -11.08 -2.24
C CYS A 28 6.44 -12.33 -3.10
N VAL A 29 7.54 -12.78 -3.72
CA VAL A 29 7.60 -14.08 -4.40
C VAL A 29 8.82 -14.84 -3.93
N ILE A 30 8.70 -16.17 -3.89
CA ILE A 30 9.80 -17.09 -3.58
C ILE A 30 10.11 -17.89 -4.83
N VAL A 31 11.39 -17.92 -5.19
CA VAL A 31 11.87 -18.48 -6.46
C VAL A 31 12.87 -19.60 -6.19
N LYS A 32 12.71 -20.70 -6.93
CA LYS A 32 13.64 -21.83 -7.03
C LYS A 32 13.90 -22.12 -8.52
N ASP A 33 15.14 -22.30 -8.89
CA ASP A 33 15.55 -22.69 -10.25
C ASP A 33 14.92 -21.82 -11.37
N ASN A 34 14.82 -20.50 -11.14
CA ASN A 34 14.16 -19.51 -12.01
C ASN A 34 12.64 -19.67 -12.17
N GLU A 35 11.99 -20.42 -11.31
CA GLU A 35 10.53 -20.55 -11.27
C GLU A 35 9.96 -19.96 -9.96
N VAL A 36 8.85 -19.26 -10.06
CA VAL A 36 8.10 -18.79 -8.88
C VAL A 36 7.37 -19.99 -8.29
N ILE A 37 7.71 -20.34 -7.05
CA ILE A 37 7.11 -21.49 -6.35
C ILE A 37 6.18 -21.10 -5.21
N ALA A 38 6.21 -19.86 -4.77
CA ALA A 38 5.26 -19.32 -3.79
C ALA A 38 5.10 -17.81 -3.94
N GLU A 39 3.94 -17.30 -3.58
CA GLU A 39 3.57 -15.91 -3.73
C GLU A 39 2.83 -15.39 -2.50
N GLY A 40 2.96 -14.10 -2.23
CA GLY A 40 2.21 -13.45 -1.16
C GLY A 40 2.16 -11.95 -1.37
N TYR A 41 1.12 -11.33 -0.85
CA TYR A 41 1.01 -9.87 -0.79
C TYR A 41 0.34 -9.46 0.53
N HIS A 42 0.51 -8.22 0.93
CA HIS A 42 -0.20 -7.68 2.07
C HIS A 42 -1.66 -7.45 1.69
N MET A 43 -2.55 -8.32 2.14
CA MET A 43 -3.94 -8.34 1.69
C MET A 43 -4.78 -7.24 2.33
N LYS A 44 -4.60 -7.02 3.63
CA LYS A 44 -5.46 -6.13 4.42
C LYS A 44 -4.74 -5.58 5.64
N TYR A 45 -5.06 -4.36 6.04
CA TYR A 45 -4.54 -3.77 7.27
C TYR A 45 -4.76 -4.67 8.49
N GLY A 46 -3.67 -4.97 9.19
CA GLY A 46 -3.67 -5.83 10.37
C GLY A 46 -3.59 -7.33 10.10
N SER A 47 -3.57 -7.77 8.84
CA SER A 47 -3.25 -9.15 8.45
C SER A 47 -1.75 -9.36 8.29
N ASN A 48 -1.36 -10.59 7.93
CA ASN A 48 0.04 -10.93 7.63
C ASN A 48 0.65 -10.03 6.56
N HIS A 49 1.93 -9.77 6.67
CA HIS A 49 2.70 -9.10 5.63
C HIS A 49 2.96 -10.04 4.45
N ALA A 50 3.41 -9.48 3.33
CA ALA A 50 3.61 -10.21 2.08
C ALA A 50 4.59 -11.39 2.23
N GLU A 51 5.66 -11.19 2.98
CA GLU A 51 6.71 -12.19 3.22
C GLU A 51 6.14 -13.40 3.98
N ILE A 52 5.31 -13.13 5.00
CA ILE A 52 4.67 -14.19 5.79
C ILE A 52 3.69 -14.97 4.92
N ASN A 53 2.88 -14.27 4.10
CA ASN A 53 1.94 -14.93 3.19
C ASN A 53 2.67 -15.79 2.16
N ALA A 54 3.79 -15.32 1.62
CA ALA A 54 4.62 -16.10 0.68
C ALA A 54 5.25 -17.34 1.35
N LEU A 55 5.75 -17.21 2.59
CA LEU A 55 6.27 -18.34 3.35
C LEU A 55 5.18 -19.36 3.72
N GLU A 56 3.96 -18.89 4.06
CA GLU A 56 2.82 -19.77 4.32
C GLU A 56 2.37 -20.50 3.05
N ASP A 57 2.35 -19.81 1.91
CA ASP A 57 2.03 -20.41 0.61
C ASP A 57 3.05 -21.47 0.22
N LEU A 58 4.34 -21.19 0.42
CA LEU A 58 5.42 -22.15 0.22
C LEU A 58 5.20 -23.44 1.05
N ASN A 59 4.89 -23.28 2.33
CA ASN A 59 4.71 -24.42 3.23
C ASN A 59 3.44 -25.25 2.93
N LYS A 60 2.39 -24.64 2.35
CA LYS A 60 1.16 -25.36 1.98
C LYS A 60 1.32 -26.17 0.72
N ASN A 61 2.07 -25.68 -0.24
CA ASN A 61 2.08 -26.18 -1.60
C ASN A 61 3.32 -27.02 -1.94
N ASN A 62 4.37 -26.98 -1.08
CA ASN A 62 5.65 -27.61 -1.37
C ASN A 62 6.21 -28.36 -0.15
N ASN A 63 6.60 -29.62 -0.35
CA ASN A 63 7.39 -30.38 0.62
C ASN A 63 8.87 -30.06 0.40
N ILE A 64 9.34 -28.93 0.94
CA ILE A 64 10.72 -28.45 0.77
C ILE A 64 11.55 -28.83 1.99
N SER A 65 12.68 -29.49 1.76
CA SER A 65 13.65 -29.85 2.79
C SER A 65 14.47 -28.62 3.24
N GLU A 66 15.04 -28.66 4.45
CA GLU A 66 15.93 -27.58 4.92
C GLU A 66 17.08 -27.26 3.97
N ALA A 67 17.62 -28.26 3.28
CA ALA A 67 18.70 -28.08 2.30
C ALA A 67 18.22 -27.27 1.09
N GLU A 68 16.98 -27.48 0.66
CA GLU A 68 16.39 -26.75 -0.47
C GLU A 68 16.04 -25.31 -0.11
N PHE A 69 15.65 -24.99 1.14
CA PHE A 69 15.44 -23.61 1.57
C PHE A 69 16.65 -22.71 1.33
N ARG A 70 17.87 -23.25 1.43
CA ARG A 70 19.11 -22.51 1.16
C ARG A 70 19.31 -22.13 -0.30
N GLN A 71 18.59 -22.78 -1.22
CA GLN A 71 18.66 -22.52 -2.66
C GLN A 71 17.57 -21.52 -3.12
N LEU A 72 16.63 -21.18 -2.23
CA LEU A 72 15.56 -20.27 -2.53
C LEU A 72 16.05 -18.81 -2.52
N THR A 73 15.44 -18.00 -3.39
CA THR A 73 15.56 -16.54 -3.36
C THR A 73 14.21 -15.93 -3.07
N LEU A 74 14.14 -15.10 -2.06
CA LEU A 74 12.95 -14.32 -1.74
C LEU A 74 13.06 -12.94 -2.37
N TYR A 75 12.04 -12.52 -3.10
CA TYR A 75 11.92 -11.19 -3.70
C TYR A 75 10.80 -10.44 -3.02
N CYS A 76 11.09 -9.26 -2.48
CA CYS A 76 10.11 -8.41 -1.81
C CYS A 76 10.18 -6.98 -2.37
N THR A 77 9.02 -6.36 -2.58
CA THR A 77 8.95 -5.00 -3.13
C THR A 77 9.46 -3.93 -2.17
N LEU A 78 9.35 -4.16 -0.86
CA LEU A 78 9.78 -3.24 0.20
C LEU A 78 10.67 -3.98 1.20
N GLU A 79 11.58 -3.26 1.85
CA GLU A 79 12.43 -3.76 2.92
C GLU A 79 11.60 -4.47 4.01
N PRO A 80 11.92 -5.75 4.37
CA PRO A 80 11.23 -6.49 5.41
C PRO A 80 11.35 -5.80 6.78
N CYS A 81 10.24 -5.72 7.50
CA CYS A 81 10.22 -5.08 8.82
C CYS A 81 11.05 -5.88 9.85
N CYS A 82 11.78 -5.13 10.71
CA CYS A 82 12.64 -5.67 11.77
C CYS A 82 12.16 -5.35 13.19
N HIS A 83 10.99 -4.73 13.35
CA HIS A 83 10.43 -4.35 14.63
C HIS A 83 9.13 -5.11 14.92
N HIS A 84 8.84 -5.33 16.20
CA HIS A 84 7.57 -5.91 16.63
C HIS A 84 6.45 -4.88 16.48
N GLY A 85 5.49 -5.20 15.62
CA GLY A 85 4.25 -4.47 15.44
C GLY A 85 3.05 -5.26 16.01
N LYS A 86 1.97 -5.33 15.24
CA LYS A 86 0.84 -6.25 15.51
C LYS A 86 1.20 -7.71 15.24
N THR A 87 2.14 -7.94 14.34
CA THR A 87 2.75 -9.23 14.01
C THR A 87 4.24 -9.18 14.34
N GLY A 88 4.88 -10.35 14.43
CA GLY A 88 6.34 -10.43 14.59
C GLY A 88 7.08 -9.90 13.38
N PRO A 89 8.41 -9.58 13.52
CA PRO A 89 9.21 -9.06 12.41
C PRO A 89 9.29 -10.04 11.24
N CYS A 90 9.15 -9.53 10.01
CA CYS A 90 9.32 -10.35 8.81
C CYS A 90 10.76 -10.86 8.67
N THR A 91 11.75 -10.08 9.10
CA THR A 91 13.15 -10.50 9.14
C THR A 91 13.36 -11.78 9.94
N ASP A 92 12.73 -11.90 11.12
CA ASP A 92 12.83 -13.10 11.97
C ASP A 92 12.24 -14.33 11.27
N ALA A 93 11.12 -14.16 10.57
CA ALA A 93 10.49 -15.24 9.82
C ALA A 93 11.38 -15.71 8.64
N ILE A 94 11.97 -14.76 7.91
CA ILE A 94 12.90 -15.07 6.82
C ILE A 94 14.16 -15.79 7.34
N ILE A 95 14.75 -15.31 8.45
CA ILE A 95 15.90 -15.95 9.07
C ILE A 95 15.59 -17.39 9.50
N LYS A 96 14.44 -17.59 10.17
CA LYS A 96 13.98 -18.90 10.62
C LYS A 96 13.67 -19.86 9.48
N SER A 97 13.23 -19.36 8.33
CA SER A 97 12.96 -20.21 7.15
C SER A 97 14.18 -20.90 6.59
N GLY A 98 15.38 -20.33 6.79
CA GLY A 98 16.63 -20.86 6.22
C GLY A 98 16.96 -20.32 4.84
N ILE A 99 16.16 -19.45 4.24
CA ILE A 99 16.44 -18.76 2.97
C ILE A 99 17.75 -17.98 3.11
N LYS A 100 18.61 -18.02 2.08
CA LYS A 100 19.96 -17.43 2.11
C LYS A 100 20.13 -16.25 1.15
N LYS A 101 19.13 -15.94 0.35
CA LYS A 101 19.15 -14.81 -0.58
C LYS A 101 17.84 -14.05 -0.58
N VAL A 102 17.92 -12.72 -0.43
CA VAL A 102 16.78 -11.80 -0.46
C VAL A 102 17.06 -10.68 -1.45
N VAL A 103 16.12 -10.40 -2.33
CA VAL A 103 16.17 -9.29 -3.27
C VAL A 103 15.06 -8.32 -2.94
N ILE A 104 15.42 -7.08 -2.66
CA ILE A 104 14.52 -6.02 -2.18
C ILE A 104 14.40 -4.95 -3.26
N GLY A 105 13.18 -4.56 -3.59
CA GLY A 105 12.94 -3.47 -4.53
C GLY A 105 13.47 -2.15 -3.99
N ILE A 106 12.94 -1.68 -2.86
CA ILE A 106 13.32 -0.40 -2.25
C ILE A 106 13.41 -0.50 -0.73
N LYS A 107 14.26 0.33 -0.13
CA LYS A 107 14.35 0.49 1.33
C LYS A 107 13.09 1.15 1.90
N ASP A 108 12.72 0.74 3.11
CA ASP A 108 11.60 1.38 3.81
C ASP A 108 11.97 2.82 4.21
N PRO A 109 11.16 3.83 3.85
CA PRO A 109 11.39 5.22 4.24
C PRO A 109 11.15 5.49 5.73
N ASN A 110 10.54 4.54 6.45
CA ASN A 110 10.27 4.67 7.88
C ASN A 110 11.59 4.62 8.67
N PRO A 111 11.95 5.67 9.44
CA PRO A 111 13.20 5.71 10.19
C PRO A 111 13.40 4.55 11.18
N LYS A 112 12.32 3.87 11.57
CA LYS A 112 12.39 2.68 12.46
C LYS A 112 12.83 1.41 11.73
N VAL A 113 12.79 1.40 10.42
CA VAL A 113 13.18 0.26 9.57
C VAL A 113 14.41 0.61 8.76
N SER A 114 14.31 1.57 7.90
CA SER A 114 15.32 2.19 7.00
C SER A 114 16.74 1.60 7.06
N GLY A 115 16.97 0.48 6.41
CA GLY A 115 18.24 -0.26 6.39
C GLY A 115 18.48 -1.21 7.57
N SER A 116 17.66 -1.14 8.62
CA SER A 116 17.83 -2.02 9.79
C SER A 116 17.37 -3.45 9.49
N GLY A 117 16.34 -3.61 8.66
CA GLY A 117 15.88 -4.91 8.19
C GLY A 117 16.93 -5.60 7.30
N ILE A 118 17.50 -4.85 6.36
CA ILE A 118 18.60 -5.32 5.50
C ILE A 118 19.78 -5.77 6.38
N LYS A 119 20.22 -4.90 7.29
CA LYS A 119 21.33 -5.21 8.19
C LYS A 119 21.06 -6.46 9.03
N GLN A 120 19.86 -6.61 9.59
CA GLN A 120 19.53 -7.80 10.38
C GLN A 120 19.61 -9.09 9.53
N LEU A 121 19.18 -9.07 8.28
CA LEU A 121 19.31 -10.21 7.37
C LEU A 121 20.78 -10.52 7.07
N GLU A 122 21.60 -9.51 6.75
CA GLU A 122 23.03 -9.65 6.46
C GLU A 122 23.80 -10.17 7.68
N ASP A 123 23.53 -9.64 8.88
CA ASP A 123 24.15 -10.08 10.14
C ASP A 123 23.84 -11.57 10.45
N ASN A 124 22.77 -12.13 9.86
CA ASN A 124 22.40 -13.55 9.96
C ASN A 124 22.84 -14.38 8.74
N GLY A 125 23.76 -13.86 7.93
CA GLY A 125 24.38 -14.58 6.81
C GLY A 125 23.44 -14.78 5.62
N ILE A 126 22.52 -13.84 5.38
CA ILE A 126 21.65 -13.79 4.21
C ILE A 126 22.23 -12.76 3.23
N GLU A 127 22.43 -13.16 1.98
CA GLU A 127 22.80 -12.24 0.89
C GLU A 127 21.63 -11.33 0.57
N VAL A 128 21.83 -10.01 0.63
CA VAL A 128 20.78 -9.03 0.32
C VAL A 128 21.19 -8.16 -0.87
N LEU A 129 20.33 -8.11 -1.88
CA LEU A 129 20.42 -7.17 -3.00
C LEU A 129 19.26 -6.18 -2.90
N SER A 130 19.49 -4.90 -3.20
CA SER A 130 18.43 -3.86 -3.14
C SER A 130 18.65 -2.77 -4.20
N GLY A 131 17.63 -1.96 -4.45
CA GLY A 131 17.71 -0.83 -5.38
C GLY A 131 17.19 -1.15 -6.78
N PHE A 132 16.02 -1.80 -6.86
CA PHE A 132 15.36 -2.14 -8.12
C PHE A 132 13.99 -1.48 -8.21
N PHE A 133 13.66 -0.87 -9.34
CA PHE A 133 12.36 -0.22 -9.59
C PHE A 133 11.97 0.84 -8.57
N GLU A 134 12.93 1.58 -8.00
CA GLU A 134 12.68 2.53 -6.91
C GLU A 134 11.61 3.57 -7.28
N GLU A 135 11.68 4.17 -8.47
CA GLU A 135 10.71 5.17 -8.93
C GLU A 135 9.29 4.58 -9.00
N GLU A 136 9.14 3.37 -9.56
CA GLU A 136 7.85 2.70 -9.67
C GLU A 136 7.29 2.34 -8.29
N LEU A 137 8.13 1.88 -7.37
CA LEU A 137 7.75 1.51 -6.00
C LEU A 137 7.39 2.73 -5.14
N ILE A 138 8.08 3.86 -5.34
CA ILE A 138 7.72 5.14 -4.73
C ILE A 138 6.34 5.58 -5.22
N GLU A 139 6.08 5.54 -6.53
CA GLU A 139 4.77 5.94 -7.07
C GLU A 139 3.66 4.97 -6.65
N LEU A 140 3.94 3.66 -6.59
CA LEU A 140 3.00 2.65 -6.09
C LEU A 140 2.54 2.99 -4.66
N ASN A 141 3.46 3.40 -3.81
CA ASN A 141 3.24 3.69 -2.39
C ASN A 141 3.46 5.18 -2.04
N LYS A 142 3.17 6.11 -2.96
CA LYS A 142 3.49 7.53 -2.81
C LYS A 142 2.99 8.17 -1.51
N HIS A 143 1.82 7.78 -1.04
CA HIS A 143 1.26 8.32 0.20
C HIS A 143 2.09 7.90 1.42
N PHE A 144 2.52 6.64 1.44
CA PHE A 144 3.37 6.07 2.49
C PHE A 144 4.76 6.70 2.49
N PHE A 145 5.42 6.76 1.31
CA PHE A 145 6.73 7.39 1.16
C PHE A 145 6.68 8.88 1.55
N PHE A 146 5.69 9.62 1.03
CA PHE A 146 5.53 11.04 1.34
C PHE A 146 5.38 11.30 2.83
N LYS A 147 4.49 10.53 3.50
CA LYS A 147 4.26 10.66 4.94
C LYS A 147 5.54 10.42 5.76
N ASN A 148 6.29 9.36 5.45
CA ASN A 148 7.50 9.00 6.20
C ASN A 148 8.68 9.94 5.92
N THR A 149 8.78 10.48 4.69
CA THR A 149 9.84 11.44 4.32
C THR A 149 9.58 12.82 4.90
N TYR A 150 8.33 13.31 4.84
CA TYR A 150 8.02 14.71 5.19
C TYR A 150 7.29 14.85 6.53
N ASN A 151 7.01 13.75 7.23
CA ASN A 151 6.27 13.70 8.51
C ASN A 151 4.94 14.50 8.47
N ARG A 152 4.24 14.46 7.34
CA ARG A 152 2.93 15.08 7.15
C ARG A 152 2.09 14.27 6.16
N PRO A 153 0.74 14.38 6.19
CA PRO A 153 -0.11 13.66 5.26
C PRO A 153 0.12 14.13 3.81
N TYR A 154 -0.02 13.21 2.87
CA TYR A 154 -0.17 13.53 1.45
C TYR A 154 -1.56 14.11 1.22
N ILE A 155 -1.64 15.33 0.68
CA ILE A 155 -2.91 16.01 0.42
C ILE A 155 -3.12 16.12 -1.08
N ALA A 156 -4.26 15.62 -1.55
CA ALA A 156 -4.74 15.83 -2.91
C ALA A 156 -6.00 16.68 -2.88
N VAL A 157 -6.11 17.63 -3.78
CA VAL A 157 -7.29 18.49 -3.94
C VAL A 157 -8.06 18.06 -5.20
N LYS A 158 -9.34 17.69 -5.03
CA LYS A 158 -10.24 17.40 -6.15
C LYS A 158 -11.23 18.55 -6.33
N ILE A 159 -11.24 19.13 -7.50
CA ILE A 159 -12.14 20.20 -7.88
C ILE A 159 -12.99 19.75 -9.07
N ALA A 160 -14.28 20.04 -9.05
CA ALA A 160 -15.15 19.98 -10.22
C ALA A 160 -15.45 21.41 -10.67
N SER A 161 -15.08 21.76 -11.89
CA SER A 161 -15.31 23.11 -12.45
C SER A 161 -15.68 23.02 -13.91
N SER A 162 -16.41 24.03 -14.38
CA SER A 162 -16.60 24.30 -15.80
C SER A 162 -15.28 24.78 -16.43
N ALA A 163 -15.25 24.92 -17.76
CA ALA A 163 -14.05 25.37 -18.49
C ALA A 163 -13.63 26.81 -18.09
N ASP A 164 -14.57 27.64 -17.66
CA ASP A 164 -14.35 28.99 -17.13
C ASP A 164 -14.11 29.03 -15.61
N GLY A 165 -13.91 27.86 -14.97
CA GLY A 165 -13.52 27.77 -13.56
C GLY A 165 -14.66 27.85 -12.54
N MET A 166 -15.92 27.80 -12.96
CA MET A 166 -17.07 27.88 -12.07
C MET A 166 -17.41 26.52 -11.46
N SER A 167 -17.64 26.49 -10.15
CA SER A 167 -18.00 25.29 -9.38
C SER A 167 -19.52 25.15 -9.13
N HIS A 168 -20.32 26.19 -9.42
CA HIS A 168 -21.77 26.23 -9.26
C HIS A 168 -22.37 27.26 -10.20
N ARG A 169 -23.68 27.23 -10.39
CA ARG A 169 -24.43 28.24 -11.18
C ARG A 169 -24.66 29.50 -10.35
N LYS A 170 -24.80 30.65 -11.03
CA LYS A 170 -25.06 31.96 -10.38
C LYS A 170 -26.38 31.98 -9.60
N ASP A 171 -27.37 31.22 -10.04
CA ASP A 171 -28.69 31.10 -9.42
C ASP A 171 -28.75 30.06 -8.29
N ASN A 172 -27.60 29.46 -7.92
CA ASN A 172 -27.46 28.37 -6.94
C ASN A 172 -28.32 27.14 -7.24
N THR A 173 -28.85 26.98 -8.45
CA THR A 173 -29.53 25.75 -8.83
C THR A 173 -28.57 24.61 -8.98
N PHE A 174 -28.97 23.43 -8.50
CA PHE A 174 -28.14 22.23 -8.63
C PHE A 174 -27.94 21.88 -10.09
N THR A 175 -26.68 21.60 -10.46
CA THR A 175 -26.33 21.06 -11.77
C THR A 175 -25.10 20.18 -11.69
N TRP A 176 -25.07 19.12 -12.50
CA TRP A 176 -23.87 18.33 -12.68
C TRP A 176 -22.91 19.06 -13.62
N ILE A 177 -21.70 19.38 -13.16
CA ILE A 177 -20.66 20.06 -13.95
C ILE A 177 -19.86 19.05 -14.75
N THR A 178 -19.65 17.84 -14.20
CA THR A 178 -18.86 16.78 -14.81
C THR A 178 -19.73 15.61 -15.25
N SER A 179 -19.21 14.81 -16.20
CA SER A 179 -19.88 13.61 -16.69
C SER A 179 -20.08 12.54 -15.61
N GLU A 180 -20.91 11.56 -15.88
CA GLU A 180 -21.12 10.41 -15.01
C GLU A 180 -19.81 9.62 -14.83
N GLN A 181 -19.09 9.34 -15.91
CA GLN A 181 -17.80 8.66 -15.88
C GLN A 181 -16.78 9.38 -14.95
N SER A 182 -16.72 10.72 -15.03
CA SER A 182 -15.85 11.50 -14.12
C SER A 182 -16.26 11.37 -12.66
N ARG A 183 -17.57 11.25 -12.39
CA ARG A 183 -18.06 11.07 -11.02
C ARG A 183 -17.79 9.67 -10.50
N ASP A 184 -17.82 8.65 -11.36
CA ASP A 184 -17.46 7.28 -11.01
C ASP A 184 -15.96 7.16 -10.74
N ASP A 185 -15.11 7.77 -11.57
CA ASP A 185 -13.66 7.83 -11.33
C ASP A 185 -13.33 8.47 -9.97
N VAL A 186 -14.05 9.53 -9.57
CA VAL A 186 -13.90 10.13 -8.23
C VAL A 186 -14.18 9.13 -7.10
N GLN A 187 -15.04 8.13 -7.29
CA GLN A 187 -15.27 7.10 -6.26
C GLN A 187 -14.06 6.18 -6.14
N ILE A 188 -13.42 5.85 -7.25
CA ILE A 188 -12.17 5.07 -7.28
C ILE A 188 -11.04 5.88 -6.60
N VAL A 189 -10.93 7.16 -6.90
CA VAL A 189 -9.97 8.05 -6.22
C VAL A 189 -10.21 8.06 -4.71
N ARG A 190 -11.47 8.24 -4.26
CA ARG A 190 -11.83 8.21 -2.83
C ARG A 190 -11.46 6.89 -2.16
N ALA A 191 -11.65 5.77 -2.85
CA ALA A 191 -11.28 4.45 -2.35
C ALA A 191 -9.78 4.33 -2.04
N GLY A 192 -8.93 5.11 -2.73
CA GLY A 192 -7.47 5.13 -2.54
C GLY A 192 -6.97 5.98 -1.38
N PHE A 193 -7.80 6.78 -0.71
CA PHE A 193 -7.39 7.69 0.37
C PHE A 193 -7.85 7.20 1.75
N ASP A 194 -7.09 7.56 2.81
CA ASP A 194 -7.42 7.24 4.20
C ASP A 194 -8.55 8.14 4.74
N ALA A 195 -8.67 9.36 4.21
CA ALA A 195 -9.65 10.34 4.66
C ALA A 195 -10.17 11.22 3.52
N ILE A 196 -11.40 11.69 3.67
CA ILE A 196 -12.00 12.74 2.83
C ILE A 196 -12.29 13.94 3.74
N LEU A 197 -11.75 15.10 3.37
CA LEU A 197 -11.97 16.36 4.06
C LEU A 197 -12.93 17.25 3.27
N THR A 198 -13.90 17.85 3.95
CA THR A 198 -14.80 18.87 3.36
C THR A 198 -14.97 20.06 4.29
N GLY A 199 -15.45 21.17 3.75
CA GLY A 199 -15.82 22.37 4.51
C GLY A 199 -17.23 22.30 5.10
N GLY A 200 -17.46 23.05 6.20
CA GLY A 200 -18.76 23.10 6.86
C GLY A 200 -19.88 23.61 5.95
N ASN A 201 -19.62 24.54 5.02
CA ASN A 201 -20.63 25.02 4.07
C ASN A 201 -21.09 23.90 3.12
N THR A 202 -20.16 23.09 2.61
CA THR A 202 -20.48 21.92 1.77
C THR A 202 -21.37 20.92 2.54
N LEU A 203 -21.05 20.68 3.82
CA LEU A 203 -21.90 19.81 4.64
C LEU A 203 -23.34 20.37 4.76
N ARG A 204 -23.49 21.64 5.08
CA ARG A 204 -24.80 22.29 5.28
C ARG A 204 -25.65 22.35 4.00
N ASN A 205 -24.99 22.63 2.86
CA ASN A 205 -25.68 22.81 1.59
C ASN A 205 -25.99 21.50 0.88
N ASP A 206 -25.03 20.56 0.89
CA ASP A 206 -25.07 19.37 0.02
C ASP A 206 -25.29 18.07 0.79
N ASN A 207 -25.14 18.09 2.13
CA ASN A 207 -25.17 16.89 2.98
C ASN A 207 -24.47 15.67 2.34
N PRO A 208 -23.19 15.78 1.97
CA PRO A 208 -22.51 14.80 1.15
C PRO A 208 -22.22 13.51 1.95
N ARG A 209 -22.41 12.36 1.33
CA ARG A 209 -22.16 11.06 1.98
C ARG A 209 -20.70 10.84 2.39
N MET A 210 -19.74 11.50 1.71
CA MET A 210 -18.30 11.44 1.99
C MET A 210 -17.74 10.02 2.13
N ASN A 211 -18.17 9.11 1.27
CA ASN A 211 -17.68 7.74 1.20
C ASN A 211 -17.27 7.38 -0.22
N ALA A 212 -16.53 6.29 -0.38
CA ALA A 212 -16.28 5.67 -1.66
C ALA A 212 -17.45 4.72 -1.99
N ARG A 213 -18.10 4.94 -3.13
CA ARG A 213 -19.19 4.11 -3.66
C ARG A 213 -18.67 3.34 -4.86
N VAL A 214 -18.12 2.17 -4.59
CA VAL A 214 -17.50 1.25 -5.54
C VAL A 214 -18.12 -0.13 -5.36
N ASP A 215 -18.00 -0.99 -6.33
CA ASP A 215 -18.55 -2.36 -6.38
C ASP A 215 -17.56 -3.43 -5.86
N PHE A 216 -16.44 -2.99 -5.29
CA PHE A 216 -15.42 -3.86 -4.70
C PHE A 216 -15.17 -3.51 -3.22
N GLU A 217 -14.54 -4.44 -2.49
CA GLU A 217 -14.21 -4.24 -1.07
C GLU A 217 -13.19 -3.12 -0.88
N VAL A 218 -13.47 -2.22 0.06
CA VAL A 218 -12.60 -1.06 0.36
C VAL A 218 -12.65 -0.71 1.85
N ASN A 219 -11.49 -0.37 2.41
CA ASN A 219 -11.44 0.35 3.68
C ASN A 219 -11.98 1.77 3.46
N GLN A 220 -13.18 2.05 3.98
CA GLN A 220 -13.82 3.35 3.77
C GLN A 220 -12.98 4.48 4.37
N PRO A 221 -12.83 5.61 3.65
CA PRO A 221 -12.11 6.77 4.16
C PRO A 221 -12.80 7.38 5.37
N GLN A 222 -11.99 7.87 6.31
CA GLN A 222 -12.48 8.67 7.43
C GLN A 222 -13.06 9.98 6.92
N LYS A 223 -14.13 10.45 7.55
CA LYS A 223 -14.78 11.72 7.21
C LYS A 223 -14.23 12.82 8.10
N ILE A 224 -13.62 13.84 7.49
CA ILE A 224 -13.05 14.99 8.20
C ILE A 224 -13.82 16.24 7.78
N LEU A 225 -14.30 16.98 8.77
CA LEU A 225 -14.99 18.24 8.57
C LEU A 225 -14.16 19.39 9.09
N LEU A 226 -13.91 20.38 8.23
CA LEU A 226 -13.26 21.63 8.61
C LEU A 226 -14.32 22.72 8.72
N THR A 227 -14.56 23.21 9.93
CA THR A 227 -15.56 24.25 10.19
C THR A 227 -15.18 25.10 11.40
N SER A 228 -15.48 26.39 11.35
CA SER A 228 -15.41 27.31 12.48
C SER A 228 -16.71 27.43 13.27
N GLN A 229 -17.79 26.79 12.82
CA GLN A 229 -19.12 26.84 13.44
C GLN A 229 -19.43 25.51 14.11
N GLU A 230 -20.21 25.55 15.17
CA GLU A 230 -20.75 24.36 15.80
C GLU A 230 -21.64 23.56 14.84
N ILE A 231 -21.57 22.25 14.98
CA ILE A 231 -22.40 21.33 14.22
C ILE A 231 -23.42 20.77 15.19
N ASN A 232 -24.69 21.06 14.94
CA ASN A 232 -25.77 20.41 15.66
C ASN A 232 -25.76 18.93 15.28
N LYS A 233 -25.65 18.07 16.29
CA LYS A 233 -25.84 16.63 16.14
C LYS A 233 -27.32 16.36 16.07
N GLU A 234 -27.91 16.38 14.88
CA GLU A 234 -29.19 15.74 14.60
C GLU A 234 -28.97 14.46 13.82
#